data_25f7b0b4552a95df51a9fec78a15d379
#
_entry.id   25f7b0b4552a95df51a9fec78a15d379
#
_cell.length_a   1.000
_cell.length_b   1.000
_cell.length_c   1.000
_cell.angle_alpha   90.00
_cell.angle_beta   90.00
_cell.angle_gamma   90.00
#
_symmetry.space_group_name_H-M   'P 1'
#
loop_
_entity.id
_entity.type
_entity.pdbx_description
1 polymer ?
#
loop_
_entity_poly.entity_id
_entity_poly.type
_entity_poly.pdbx_seq_one_letter_code
_entity_poly.pdbx_strand_id
1 'polypeptide(L)'
;SENNIISKLEDKTNDLEQLRKDIEEMLKDLMSKKELDWTDKEKMKQLLEKQKEIQEEWEKVQEEQKELQEFMENNELTSEELLKKQEQINKLFEEVIPDEMKKMMEELEKMLGEMPREKMQQMMQDLKNSNKELQEMMDRNLALLEQLKVEKDLNELIDKMNDLSEKLKNMNENNNDSLTSEDAKNQFDELSKELDSIMEKNKGLQ
;
A
#
# COMPACT_ATOMS: atom_id res chain seq x y z
N SER A 1 -0.06 -7.55 -9.66
CA SER A 1 -1.45 -7.02 -9.68
C SER A 1 -1.67 -6.07 -8.52
N GLU A 2 -2.58 -5.11 -8.67
CA GLU A 2 -2.94 -4.12 -7.62
C GLU A 2 -3.28 -4.77 -6.28
N ASN A 3 -4.03 -5.87 -6.27
CA ASN A 3 -4.35 -6.60 -5.03
C ASN A 3 -3.10 -7.06 -4.28
N ASN A 4 -2.07 -7.47 -5.00
CA ASN A 4 -0.80 -7.88 -4.40
C ASN A 4 -0.07 -6.69 -3.77
N ILE A 5 -0.09 -5.53 -4.43
CA ILE A 5 0.52 -4.30 -3.92
C ILE A 5 -0.22 -3.81 -2.67
N ILE A 6 -1.55 -3.77 -2.71
CA ILE A 6 -2.39 -3.39 -1.55
C ILE A 6 -2.10 -4.31 -0.36
N SER A 7 -2.12 -5.63 -0.55
CA SER A 7 -1.84 -6.59 0.52
C SER A 7 -0.45 -6.43 1.11
N LYS A 8 0.57 -6.20 0.28
CA LYS A 8 1.93 -5.93 0.75
C LYS A 8 2.02 -4.65 1.57
N LEU A 9 1.31 -3.59 1.16
CA LEU A 9 1.26 -2.33 1.89
C LEU A 9 0.59 -2.48 3.25
N GLU A 10 -0.55 -3.19 3.32
CA GLU A 10 -1.23 -3.50 4.58
C GLU A 10 -0.30 -4.23 5.54
N ASP A 11 0.38 -5.28 5.07
CA ASP A 11 1.32 -6.05 5.88
C ASP A 11 2.46 -5.16 6.40
N LYS A 12 3.04 -4.31 5.54
CA LYS A 12 4.16 -3.43 5.92
C LYS A 12 3.73 -2.26 6.82
N THR A 13 2.53 -1.75 6.67
CA THR A 13 1.95 -0.78 7.61
C THR A 13 1.83 -1.39 9.01
N ASN A 14 1.36 -2.64 9.12
CA ASN A 14 1.28 -3.36 10.39
C ASN A 14 2.67 -3.64 10.98
N ASP A 15 3.64 -4.06 10.16
CA ASP A 15 5.03 -4.27 10.57
C ASP A 15 5.63 -2.98 11.13
N LEU A 16 5.38 -1.85 10.48
CA LEU A 16 5.87 -0.53 10.89
C LEU A 16 5.23 -0.07 12.20
N GLU A 17 3.95 -0.33 12.41
CA GLU A 17 3.27 -0.05 13.68
C GLU A 17 3.89 -0.84 14.82
N GLN A 18 4.18 -2.13 14.61
CA GLN A 18 4.84 -2.98 15.61
C GLN A 18 6.26 -2.49 15.88
N LEU A 19 7.01 -2.14 14.84
CA LEU A 19 8.36 -1.59 14.99
C LEU A 19 8.37 -0.29 15.81
N ARG A 20 7.40 0.59 15.62
CA ARG A 20 7.26 1.81 16.43
C ARG A 20 7.04 1.51 17.91
N LYS A 21 6.24 0.50 18.23
CA LYS A 21 6.04 0.04 19.63
C LYS A 21 7.33 -0.51 20.22
N ASP A 22 8.06 -1.31 19.45
CA ASP A 22 9.33 -1.90 19.88
C ASP A 22 10.40 -0.80 20.11
N ILE A 23 10.46 0.23 19.24
CA ILE A 23 11.31 1.41 19.43
C ILE A 23 10.93 2.18 20.70
N GLU A 24 9.65 2.33 20.97
CA GLU A 24 9.17 3.03 22.17
C GLU A 24 9.56 2.29 23.45
N GLU A 25 9.48 0.97 23.46
CA GLU A 25 9.98 0.14 24.58
C GLU A 25 11.49 0.30 24.77
N MET A 26 12.25 0.28 23.67
CA MET A 26 13.70 0.49 23.72
C MET A 26 14.05 1.87 24.26
N LEU A 27 13.32 2.93 23.87
CA LEU A 27 13.50 4.26 24.42
C LEU A 27 13.25 4.31 25.95
N LYS A 28 12.24 3.62 26.45
CA LYS A 28 11.99 3.51 27.90
C LYS A 28 13.14 2.81 28.62
N ASP A 29 13.67 1.73 28.04
CA ASP A 29 14.83 1.03 28.58
C ASP A 29 16.06 1.94 28.61
N LEU A 30 16.33 2.69 27.52
CA LEU A 30 17.41 3.68 27.46
C LEU A 30 17.28 4.80 28.51
N MET A 31 16.06 5.20 28.83
CA MET A 31 15.82 6.23 29.87
C MET A 31 15.99 5.70 31.29
N SER A 32 15.71 4.42 31.52
CA SER A 32 15.70 3.82 32.86
C SER A 32 17.06 3.28 33.30
N LYS A 33 17.94 2.89 32.36
CA LYS A 33 19.25 2.26 32.64
C LYS A 33 20.37 3.28 32.57
N LYS A 34 21.37 3.15 33.44
CA LYS A 34 22.59 3.99 33.38
C LYS A 34 23.54 3.57 32.28
N GLU A 35 23.64 2.27 32.04
CA GLU A 35 24.49 1.67 31.01
C GLU A 35 23.67 0.64 30.24
N LEU A 36 23.97 0.49 28.95
CA LEU A 36 23.38 -0.52 28.12
C LEU A 36 24.14 -1.84 28.26
N ASP A 37 23.41 -2.88 28.53
CA ASP A 37 23.96 -4.23 28.52
C ASP A 37 23.99 -4.84 27.11
N TRP A 38 24.58 -6.02 26.98
CA TRP A 38 24.67 -6.73 25.71
C TRP A 38 23.26 -7.01 25.12
N THR A 39 22.29 -7.32 25.96
CA THR A 39 20.91 -7.62 25.53
C THR A 39 20.25 -6.38 24.91
N ASP A 40 20.47 -5.20 25.48
CA ASP A 40 19.94 -3.94 24.93
C ASP A 40 20.52 -3.63 23.55
N LYS A 41 21.83 -3.86 23.36
CA LYS A 41 22.49 -3.68 22.09
C LYS A 41 21.98 -4.65 21.02
N GLU A 42 21.74 -5.91 21.40
CA GLU A 42 21.20 -6.91 20.51
C GLU A 42 19.75 -6.59 20.09
N LYS A 43 18.90 -6.14 21.04
CA LYS A 43 17.56 -5.66 20.73
C LYS A 43 17.59 -4.50 19.74
N MET A 44 18.48 -3.54 19.94
CA MET A 44 18.62 -2.39 19.04
C MET A 44 19.04 -2.82 17.65
N LYS A 45 19.99 -3.74 17.54
CA LYS A 45 20.39 -4.31 16.26
C LYS A 45 19.21 -4.96 15.52
N GLN A 46 18.38 -5.75 16.23
CA GLN A 46 17.18 -6.37 15.67
C GLN A 46 16.16 -5.32 15.19
N LEU A 47 15.99 -4.20 15.92
CA LEU A 47 15.13 -3.12 15.49
C LEU A 47 15.64 -2.46 14.20
N LEU A 48 16.94 -2.26 14.07
CA LEU A 48 17.55 -1.70 12.87
C LEU A 48 17.42 -2.66 11.67
N GLU A 49 17.59 -3.97 11.89
CA GLU A 49 17.36 -4.99 10.86
C GLU A 49 15.90 -4.98 10.37
N LYS A 50 14.92 -4.97 11.28
CA LYS A 50 13.51 -4.85 10.93
C LYS A 50 13.21 -3.55 10.15
N GLN A 51 13.78 -2.44 10.59
CA GLN A 51 13.65 -1.15 9.88
C GLN A 51 14.15 -1.25 8.44
N LYS A 52 15.31 -1.87 8.25
CA LYS A 52 15.90 -2.07 6.94
C LYS A 52 15.04 -2.97 6.05
N GLU A 53 14.51 -4.07 6.58
CA GLU A 53 13.60 -4.96 5.87
C GLU A 53 12.34 -4.21 5.39
N ILE A 54 11.73 -3.38 6.25
CA ILE A 54 10.56 -2.59 5.87
C ILE A 54 10.89 -1.61 4.75
N GLN A 55 12.06 -0.96 4.79
CA GLN A 55 12.48 -0.02 3.75
C GLN A 55 12.74 -0.73 2.41
N GLU A 56 13.42 -1.87 2.43
CA GLU A 56 13.69 -2.67 1.23
C GLU A 56 12.40 -3.18 0.59
N GLU A 57 11.44 -3.62 1.39
CA GLU A 57 10.13 -4.05 0.89
C GLU A 57 9.32 -2.88 0.33
N TRP A 58 9.42 -1.70 0.95
CA TRP A 58 8.80 -0.50 0.41
C TRP A 58 9.35 -0.12 -0.96
N GLU A 59 10.67 -0.15 -1.13
CA GLU A 59 11.32 0.10 -2.42
C GLU A 59 10.84 -0.89 -3.50
N LYS A 60 10.65 -2.17 -3.15
CA LYS A 60 10.07 -3.18 -4.07
C LYS A 60 8.63 -2.86 -4.44
N VAL A 61 7.82 -2.41 -3.47
CA VAL A 61 6.44 -2.01 -3.75
C VAL A 61 6.38 -0.81 -4.69
N GLN A 62 7.27 0.17 -4.52
CA GLN A 62 7.40 1.30 -5.44
C GLN A 62 7.74 0.84 -6.87
N GLU A 63 8.67 -0.08 -7.01
CA GLU A 63 9.07 -0.63 -8.31
C GLU A 63 7.92 -1.39 -8.98
N GLU A 64 7.26 -2.30 -8.24
CA GLU A 64 6.07 -3.02 -8.72
C GLU A 64 4.94 -2.08 -9.16
N GLN A 65 4.78 -0.95 -8.46
CA GLN A 65 3.78 0.05 -8.78
C GLN A 65 4.11 0.79 -10.09
N LYS A 66 5.37 1.12 -10.33
CA LYS A 66 5.84 1.70 -11.59
C LYS A 66 5.66 0.74 -12.76
N GLU A 67 6.07 -0.51 -12.59
CA GLU A 67 5.89 -1.56 -13.62
C GLU A 67 4.41 -1.75 -13.97
N LEU A 68 3.53 -1.72 -12.98
CA LEU A 68 2.08 -1.83 -13.20
C LEU A 68 1.55 -0.65 -14.01
N GLN A 69 1.98 0.56 -13.71
CA GLN A 69 1.60 1.76 -14.46
C GLN A 69 2.06 1.67 -15.92
N GLU A 70 3.34 1.36 -16.15
CA GLU A 70 3.90 1.22 -17.49
C GLU A 70 3.17 0.14 -18.30
N PHE A 71 2.81 -0.97 -17.66
CA PHE A 71 2.02 -2.03 -18.30
C PHE A 71 0.63 -1.51 -18.71
N MET A 72 -0.04 -0.75 -17.85
CA MET A 72 -1.37 -0.19 -18.13
C MET A 72 -1.35 0.84 -19.25
N GLU A 73 -0.35 1.73 -19.27
CA GLU A 73 -0.14 2.73 -20.31
C GLU A 73 0.10 2.08 -21.68
N ASN A 74 0.99 1.10 -21.73
CA ASN A 74 1.38 0.43 -22.96
C ASN A 74 0.27 -0.44 -23.58
N ASN A 75 -0.70 -0.86 -22.81
CA ASN A 75 -1.78 -1.73 -23.28
C ASN A 75 -3.14 -1.02 -23.40
N GLU A 76 -3.19 0.28 -23.20
CA GLU A 76 -4.43 1.09 -23.25
C GLU A 76 -5.56 0.50 -22.37
N LEU A 77 -5.18 -0.13 -21.24
CA LEU A 77 -6.10 -0.89 -20.37
C LEU A 77 -6.94 -0.01 -19.44
N THR A 78 -6.78 1.30 -19.51
CA THR A 78 -7.45 2.20 -18.57
C THR A 78 -7.69 3.59 -19.16
N SER A 79 -8.62 4.34 -18.57
CA SER A 79 -8.91 5.70 -18.99
C SER A 79 -7.76 6.66 -18.66
N GLU A 80 -7.66 7.77 -19.42
CA GLU A 80 -6.67 8.84 -19.16
C GLU A 80 -6.79 9.42 -17.75
N GLU A 81 -8.00 9.48 -17.19
CA GLU A 81 -8.23 9.95 -15.84
C GLU A 81 -7.62 9.03 -14.78
N LEU A 82 -7.82 7.71 -14.93
CA LEU A 82 -7.24 6.72 -14.04
C LEU A 82 -5.72 6.67 -14.14
N LEU A 83 -5.14 6.85 -15.33
CA LEU A 83 -3.70 6.97 -15.52
C LEU A 83 -3.13 8.19 -14.79
N LYS A 84 -3.78 9.34 -14.83
CA LYS A 84 -3.37 10.53 -14.08
C LYS A 84 -3.39 10.32 -12.57
N LYS A 85 -4.42 9.64 -12.06
CA LYS A 85 -4.50 9.29 -10.63
C LYS A 85 -3.38 8.32 -10.24
N GLN A 86 -3.10 7.34 -11.08
CA GLN A 86 -2.00 6.40 -10.89
C GLN A 86 -0.64 7.12 -10.84
N GLU A 87 -0.41 8.08 -11.74
CA GLU A 87 0.80 8.89 -11.76
C GLU A 87 0.94 9.74 -10.47
N GLN A 88 -0.16 10.30 -9.96
CA GLN A 88 -0.16 11.02 -8.68
C GLN A 88 0.21 10.11 -7.51
N ILE A 89 -0.33 8.90 -7.48
CA ILE A 89 0.01 7.89 -6.47
C ILE A 89 1.50 7.56 -6.55
N ASN A 90 2.05 7.32 -7.74
CA ASN A 90 3.47 7.03 -7.91
C ASN A 90 4.37 8.15 -7.40
N LYS A 91 4.03 9.40 -7.67
CA LYS A 91 4.77 10.56 -7.13
C LYS A 91 4.78 10.58 -5.60
N LEU A 92 3.64 10.26 -4.97
CA LEU A 92 3.58 10.14 -3.51
C LEU A 92 4.43 8.99 -2.97
N PHE A 93 4.55 7.89 -3.71
CA PHE A 93 5.44 6.79 -3.36
C PHE A 93 6.93 7.17 -3.43
N GLU A 94 7.32 8.04 -4.37
CA GLU A 94 8.71 8.47 -4.53
C GLU A 94 9.21 9.34 -3.37
N GLU A 95 8.32 10.03 -2.67
CA GLU A 95 8.66 10.94 -1.57
C GLU A 95 8.94 10.25 -0.22
N VAL A 96 8.78 8.92 -0.14
CA VAL A 96 8.51 8.23 1.13
C VAL A 96 9.73 7.86 1.99
N ILE A 97 10.93 7.68 1.45
CA ILE A 97 12.10 7.36 2.29
C ILE A 97 13.15 8.46 2.19
N PRO A 98 13.22 9.35 3.19
CA PRO A 98 14.29 10.34 3.23
C PRO A 98 15.66 9.66 3.30
N ASP A 99 16.61 10.12 2.50
CA ASP A 99 18.01 9.71 2.58
C ASP A 99 18.58 9.90 4.00
N GLU A 100 18.01 10.83 4.75
CA GLU A 100 18.31 11.08 6.16
C GLU A 100 18.02 9.85 7.05
N MET A 101 16.92 9.15 6.82
CA MET A 101 16.59 7.94 7.59
C MET A 101 17.59 6.81 7.31
N LYS A 102 18.00 6.61 6.05
CA LYS A 102 19.02 5.63 5.68
C LYS A 102 20.36 5.95 6.36
N LYS A 103 20.78 7.21 6.31
CA LYS A 103 22.02 7.68 6.98
C LYS A 103 21.97 7.50 8.49
N MET A 104 20.85 7.82 9.10
CA MET A 104 20.63 7.65 10.54
C MET A 104 20.76 6.18 10.96
N MET A 105 20.17 5.26 10.20
CA MET A 105 20.29 3.83 10.46
C MET A 105 21.71 3.31 10.34
N GLU A 106 22.43 3.71 9.28
CA GLU A 106 23.82 3.36 9.11
C GLU A 106 24.72 3.88 10.24
N GLU A 107 24.44 5.11 10.72
CA GLU A 107 25.18 5.70 11.83
C GLU A 107 24.89 4.95 13.14
N LEU A 108 23.62 4.62 13.42
CA LEU A 108 23.23 3.80 14.57
C LEU A 108 23.90 2.42 14.53
N GLU A 109 23.91 1.74 13.38
CA GLU A 109 24.49 0.43 13.22
C GLU A 109 26.01 0.45 13.44
N LYS A 110 26.72 1.41 12.85
CA LYS A 110 28.18 1.56 12.99
C LYS A 110 28.61 1.90 14.42
N MET A 111 27.78 2.60 15.16
CA MET A 111 28.14 3.14 16.48
C MET A 111 27.50 2.41 17.67
N LEU A 112 26.83 1.29 17.44
CA LEU A 112 26.10 0.52 18.46
C LEU A 112 26.93 0.12 19.71
N GLY A 113 28.27 0.10 19.60
CA GLY A 113 29.17 -0.25 20.68
C GLY A 113 29.80 0.95 21.41
N GLU A 114 29.85 2.11 20.80
CA GLU A 114 30.71 3.24 21.19
C GLU A 114 29.94 4.56 21.41
N MET A 115 28.66 4.60 21.02
CA MET A 115 27.87 5.83 21.07
C MET A 115 27.45 6.18 22.51
N PRO A 116 27.57 7.44 22.93
CA PRO A 116 27.01 7.90 24.18
C PRO A 116 25.49 7.66 24.23
N ARG A 117 24.99 7.24 25.38
CA ARG A 117 23.57 6.90 25.61
C ARG A 117 22.62 8.03 25.13
N GLU A 118 22.97 9.27 25.47
CA GLU A 118 22.15 10.45 25.12
C GLU A 118 22.03 10.62 23.60
N LYS A 119 23.10 10.41 22.86
CA LYS A 119 23.08 10.48 21.39
C LYS A 119 22.25 9.33 20.80
N MET A 120 22.39 8.14 21.35
CA MET A 120 21.61 6.97 20.95
C MET A 120 20.11 7.19 21.20
N GLN A 121 19.76 7.72 22.36
CA GLN A 121 18.38 8.08 22.70
C GLN A 121 17.81 9.10 21.72
N GLN A 122 18.57 10.14 21.37
CA GLN A 122 18.15 11.15 20.39
C GLN A 122 17.89 10.52 19.02
N MET A 123 18.83 9.74 18.52
CA MET A 123 18.70 9.09 17.22
C MET A 123 17.54 8.09 17.17
N MET A 124 17.29 7.33 18.25
CA MET A 124 16.12 6.46 18.34
C MET A 124 14.81 7.25 18.39
N GLN A 125 14.80 8.42 19.02
CA GLN A 125 13.63 9.30 19.00
C GLN A 125 13.37 9.87 17.61
N ASP A 126 14.43 10.27 16.89
CA ASP A 126 14.34 10.74 15.52
C ASP A 126 13.85 9.63 14.58
N LEU A 127 14.35 8.40 14.75
CA LEU A 127 13.89 7.23 14.02
C LEU A 127 12.41 6.94 14.29
N LYS A 128 11.96 7.04 15.55
CA LYS A 128 10.54 6.91 15.92
C LYS A 128 9.67 7.93 15.20
N ASN A 129 10.10 9.19 15.15
CA ASN A 129 9.38 10.26 14.49
C ASN A 129 9.31 10.04 12.98
N SER A 130 10.43 9.68 12.35
CA SER A 130 10.49 9.38 10.92
C SER A 130 9.61 8.18 10.57
N ASN A 131 9.56 7.15 11.41
CA ASN A 131 8.66 6.01 11.22
C ASN A 131 7.18 6.39 11.35
N LYS A 132 6.86 7.37 12.20
CA LYS A 132 5.48 7.89 12.25
C LYS A 132 5.09 8.58 10.93
N GLU A 133 5.96 9.41 10.39
CA GLU A 133 5.75 10.06 9.10
C GLU A 133 5.63 9.02 7.97
N LEU A 134 6.51 8.04 7.94
CA LEU A 134 6.48 6.95 6.99
C LEU A 134 5.15 6.17 7.07
N GLN A 135 4.67 5.84 8.27
CA GLN A 135 3.40 5.16 8.45
C GLN A 135 2.22 5.99 7.92
N GLU A 136 2.17 7.28 8.24
CA GLU A 136 1.13 8.18 7.75
C GLU A 136 1.11 8.28 6.21
N MET A 137 2.29 8.25 5.58
CA MET A 137 2.41 8.23 4.13
C MET A 137 1.99 6.88 3.53
N MET A 138 2.37 5.77 4.14
CA MET A 138 1.95 4.43 3.72
C MET A 138 0.43 4.26 3.82
N ASP A 139 -0.18 4.69 4.91
CA ASP A 139 -1.63 4.65 5.12
C ASP A 139 -2.36 5.48 4.06
N ARG A 140 -1.84 6.67 3.74
CA ARG A 140 -2.40 7.53 2.70
C ARG A 140 -2.31 6.89 1.32
N ASN A 141 -1.16 6.31 1.00
CA ASN A 141 -0.96 5.63 -0.29
C ASN A 141 -1.86 4.40 -0.42
N LEU A 142 -2.01 3.63 0.65
CA LEU A 142 -2.93 2.50 0.70
C LEU A 142 -4.36 2.94 0.42
N ALA A 143 -4.86 3.96 1.11
CA ALA A 143 -6.21 4.48 0.90
C ALA A 143 -6.44 4.97 -0.55
N LEU A 144 -5.46 5.62 -1.16
CA LEU A 144 -5.54 6.06 -2.55
C LEU A 144 -5.55 4.90 -3.55
N LEU A 145 -4.75 3.86 -3.31
CA LEU A 145 -4.74 2.65 -4.15
C LEU A 145 -6.06 1.88 -4.05
N GLU A 146 -6.60 1.75 -2.85
CA GLU A 146 -7.90 1.12 -2.64
C GLU A 146 -9.02 1.89 -3.34
N GLN A 147 -9.00 3.22 -3.25
CA GLN A 147 -9.96 4.07 -3.96
C GLN A 147 -9.83 3.92 -5.47
N LEU A 148 -8.60 3.95 -6.01
CA LEU A 148 -8.34 3.77 -7.44
C LEU A 148 -8.86 2.41 -7.92
N LYS A 149 -8.64 1.37 -7.13
CA LYS A 149 -9.13 0.02 -7.42
C LYS A 149 -10.66 -0.02 -7.50
N VAL A 150 -11.36 0.60 -6.55
CA VAL A 150 -12.84 0.69 -6.58
C VAL A 150 -13.31 1.41 -7.84
N GLU A 151 -12.67 2.50 -8.23
CA GLU A 151 -13.02 3.23 -9.46
C GLU A 151 -12.82 2.38 -10.72
N LYS A 152 -11.75 1.57 -10.78
CA LYS A 152 -11.52 0.63 -11.89
C LYS A 152 -12.56 -0.46 -11.93
N ASP A 153 -12.82 -1.11 -10.80
CA ASP A 153 -13.82 -2.16 -10.68
C ASP A 153 -15.22 -1.63 -11.12
N LEU A 154 -15.56 -0.38 -10.77
CA LEU A 154 -16.80 0.26 -11.21
C LEU A 154 -16.83 0.53 -12.72
N ASN A 155 -15.74 1.01 -13.31
CA ASN A 155 -15.66 1.24 -14.76
C ASN A 155 -15.80 -0.06 -15.55
N GLU A 156 -15.12 -1.13 -15.12
CA GLU A 156 -15.27 -2.46 -15.73
C GLU A 156 -16.71 -2.97 -15.62
N LEU A 157 -17.38 -2.73 -14.51
CA LEU A 157 -18.79 -3.09 -14.33
C LEU A 157 -19.71 -2.31 -15.27
N ILE A 158 -19.46 -1.01 -15.44
CA ILE A 158 -20.19 -0.15 -16.38
C ILE A 158 -20.05 -0.67 -17.81
N ASP A 159 -18.86 -1.04 -18.22
CA ASP A 159 -18.59 -1.58 -19.55
C ASP A 159 -19.33 -2.91 -19.77
N LYS A 160 -19.31 -3.82 -18.80
CA LYS A 160 -20.08 -5.08 -18.84
C LYS A 160 -21.60 -4.81 -18.93
N MET A 161 -22.09 -3.80 -18.20
CA MET A 161 -23.51 -3.42 -18.26
C MET A 161 -23.90 -2.83 -19.62
N ASN A 162 -23.03 -2.01 -20.22
CA ASN A 162 -23.23 -1.47 -21.55
C ASN A 162 -23.27 -2.58 -22.61
N ASP A 163 -22.33 -3.52 -22.56
CA ASP A 163 -22.29 -4.67 -23.45
C ASP A 163 -23.57 -5.52 -23.33
N LEU A 164 -24.03 -5.77 -22.10
CA LEU A 164 -25.29 -6.50 -21.89
C LEU A 164 -26.49 -5.76 -22.44
N SER A 165 -26.53 -4.42 -22.24
CA SER A 165 -27.60 -3.57 -22.77
C SER A 165 -27.65 -3.59 -24.30
N GLU A 166 -26.48 -3.57 -24.95
CA GLU A 166 -26.36 -3.64 -26.40
C GLU A 166 -26.83 -5.01 -26.95
N LYS A 167 -26.40 -6.10 -26.30
CA LYS A 167 -26.87 -7.46 -26.62
C LYS A 167 -28.37 -7.59 -26.49
N LEU A 168 -28.98 -7.03 -25.43
CA LEU A 168 -30.44 -7.03 -25.23
C LEU A 168 -31.19 -6.23 -26.29
N LYS A 169 -30.65 -5.08 -26.75
CA LYS A 169 -31.22 -4.30 -27.87
C LYS A 169 -31.19 -5.12 -29.16
N ASN A 170 -30.07 -5.75 -29.47
CA ASN A 170 -29.91 -6.56 -30.67
C ASN A 170 -30.85 -7.79 -30.69
N MET A 171 -31.09 -8.40 -29.51
CA MET A 171 -32.10 -9.47 -29.37
C MET A 171 -33.51 -8.99 -29.75
N ASN A 172 -33.87 -7.76 -29.39
CA ASN A 172 -35.19 -7.23 -29.65
C ASN A 172 -35.42 -6.85 -31.13
N GLU A 173 -34.32 -6.50 -31.82
CA GLU A 173 -34.35 -6.10 -33.24
C GLU A 173 -34.20 -7.27 -34.23
N ASN A 174 -33.44 -8.28 -33.87
CA ASN A 174 -33.14 -9.43 -34.74
C ASN A 174 -33.41 -10.73 -34.01
N ASN A 175 -34.52 -11.38 -34.25
CA ASN A 175 -34.94 -12.69 -33.68
C ASN A 175 -33.90 -13.85 -33.80
N ASN A 176 -32.62 -13.60 -33.96
CA ASN A 176 -31.58 -14.55 -34.31
C ASN A 176 -30.33 -14.49 -33.42
N ASP A 177 -30.38 -13.91 -32.23
CA ASP A 177 -29.21 -13.81 -31.37
C ASP A 177 -29.13 -14.96 -30.35
N SER A 178 -27.91 -15.38 -30.08
CA SER A 178 -27.57 -16.59 -29.27
C SER A 178 -27.83 -16.41 -27.77
N LEU A 179 -28.26 -15.23 -27.32
CA LEU A 179 -28.55 -14.94 -25.91
C LEU A 179 -30.02 -15.23 -25.61
N THR A 180 -30.31 -16.14 -24.69
CA THR A 180 -31.67 -16.38 -24.21
C THR A 180 -32.09 -15.36 -23.16
N SER A 181 -33.40 -15.19 -22.93
CA SER A 181 -33.91 -14.33 -21.85
C SER A 181 -33.42 -14.78 -20.47
N GLU A 182 -33.16 -16.08 -20.29
CA GLU A 182 -32.63 -16.66 -19.07
C GLU A 182 -31.14 -16.33 -18.90
N ASP A 183 -30.35 -16.39 -19.99
CA ASP A 183 -28.93 -16.00 -19.98
C ASP A 183 -28.76 -14.52 -19.64
N ALA A 184 -29.61 -13.65 -20.21
CA ALA A 184 -29.60 -12.21 -19.91
C ALA A 184 -29.91 -11.93 -18.44
N LYS A 185 -30.89 -12.64 -17.88
CA LYS A 185 -31.23 -12.54 -16.46
C LYS A 185 -30.07 -12.99 -15.57
N ASN A 186 -29.44 -14.11 -15.90
CA ASN A 186 -28.31 -14.63 -15.14
C ASN A 186 -27.12 -13.65 -15.15
N GLN A 187 -26.80 -13.06 -16.32
CA GLN A 187 -25.75 -12.06 -16.43
C GLN A 187 -26.07 -10.80 -15.62
N PHE A 188 -27.32 -10.35 -15.63
CA PHE A 188 -27.76 -9.21 -14.81
C PHE A 188 -27.63 -9.51 -13.31
N ASP A 189 -28.03 -10.68 -12.86
CA ASP A 189 -27.91 -11.10 -11.46
C ASP A 189 -26.44 -11.20 -11.03
N GLU A 190 -25.54 -11.64 -11.91
CA GLU A 190 -24.09 -11.64 -11.66
C GLU A 190 -23.53 -10.21 -11.52
N LEU A 191 -23.86 -9.30 -12.44
CA LEU A 191 -23.44 -7.90 -12.38
C LEU A 191 -23.99 -7.19 -11.13
N SER A 192 -25.20 -7.52 -10.71
CA SER A 192 -25.76 -6.97 -9.46
C SER A 192 -24.99 -7.42 -8.24
N LYS A 193 -24.59 -8.69 -8.16
CA LYS A 193 -23.74 -9.21 -7.07
C LYS A 193 -22.34 -8.59 -7.10
N GLU A 194 -21.78 -8.37 -8.28
CA GLU A 194 -20.49 -7.71 -8.46
C GLU A 194 -20.54 -6.25 -7.95
N LEU A 195 -21.62 -5.52 -8.28
CA LEU A 195 -21.86 -4.18 -7.76
C LEU A 195 -21.98 -4.14 -6.23
N ASP A 196 -22.77 -5.05 -5.65
CA ASP A 196 -22.91 -5.15 -4.20
C ASP A 196 -21.57 -5.41 -3.51
N SER A 197 -20.71 -6.25 -4.09
CA SER A 197 -19.36 -6.52 -3.59
C SER A 197 -18.47 -5.28 -3.63
N ILE A 198 -18.51 -4.49 -4.72
CA ILE A 198 -17.76 -3.24 -4.86
C ILE A 198 -18.25 -2.21 -3.84
N MET A 199 -19.57 -2.07 -3.68
CA MET A 199 -20.16 -1.16 -2.70
C MET A 199 -19.80 -1.52 -1.26
N GLU A 200 -19.76 -2.80 -0.91
CA GLU A 200 -19.38 -3.26 0.42
C GLU A 200 -17.90 -2.93 0.73
N LYS A 201 -17.00 -3.14 -0.25
CA LYS A 201 -15.59 -2.74 -0.12
C LYS A 201 -15.44 -1.22 0.06
N ASN A 202 -16.23 -0.42 -0.65
CA ASN A 202 -16.16 1.04 -0.55
C ASN A 202 -16.67 1.59 0.79
N LYS A 203 -17.59 0.90 1.46
CA LYS A 203 -18.05 1.30 2.81
C LYS A 203 -16.93 1.23 3.86
N GLY A 204 -15.95 0.37 3.66
CA GLY A 204 -14.78 0.27 4.54
C GLY A 204 -13.75 1.38 4.34
N LEU A 205 -13.86 2.19 3.25
CA LEU A 205 -12.91 3.26 2.89
C LEU A 205 -13.39 4.66 3.32
N GLN A 206 -14.58 4.79 3.91
CA GLN A 206 -15.14 6.03 4.47
C GLN A 206 -14.90 6.10 5.98
#